data_4a2dcecf78b087f410d87e01822c1e7f
#
_entry.id   4a2dcecf78b087f410d87e01822c1e7f
#
_cell.length_a   1.000
_cell.length_b   1.000
_cell.length_c   1.000
_cell.angle_alpha   90.00
_cell.angle_beta   90.00
_cell.angle_gamma   90.00
#
_symmetry.space_group_name_H-M   'P 1'
#
loop_
_entity.id
_entity.type
_entity.pdbx_description
1 polymer ?
#
loop_
_entity_poly.entity_id
_entity_poly.type
_entity_poly.pdbx_seq_one_letter_code
_entity_poly.pdbx_strand_id
1 'polypeptide(L)'
;MLLDTSGLMCLFDHRDSRHAAATKLYNSASQRLTHNYVFAEFVALAIARRAPLIHALRFIEAIQRGNEIKTVWVDRNLHERAIRLLTERQDKLWTLCDAVSFVLMNDERVQQALTTDHDFEQAGFVRLLS
;
A
#
# COMPACT_ATOMS: atom_id res chain seq x y z
N MET A 1 7.29 -7.76 1.17
CA MET A 1 7.14 -6.33 0.81
C MET A 1 5.66 -5.97 0.83
N LEU A 2 5.30 -4.93 1.56
CA LEU A 2 3.95 -4.39 1.47
C LEU A 2 3.87 -3.42 0.29
N LEU A 3 2.79 -3.50 -0.47
CA LEU A 3 2.50 -2.56 -1.56
C LEU A 3 1.51 -1.52 -1.04
N ASP A 4 2.00 -0.30 -0.85
CA ASP A 4 1.18 0.84 -0.44
C ASP A 4 0.59 1.56 -1.66
N THR A 5 -0.35 2.45 -1.41
CA THR A 5 -1.05 3.22 -2.45
C THR A 5 -0.07 3.93 -3.40
N SER A 6 0.91 4.64 -2.85
CA SER A 6 1.90 5.35 -3.68
C SER A 6 2.76 4.40 -4.50
N GLY A 7 3.12 3.25 -3.92
CA GLY A 7 3.86 2.21 -4.64
C GLY A 7 3.06 1.61 -5.78
N LEU A 8 1.80 1.29 -5.55
CA LEU A 8 0.89 0.82 -6.60
C LEU A 8 0.73 1.87 -7.70
N MET A 9 0.64 3.15 -7.34
CA MET A 9 0.53 4.22 -8.31
C MET A 9 1.78 4.32 -9.19
N CYS A 10 2.97 4.17 -8.61
CA CYS A 10 4.23 4.14 -9.38
C CYS A 10 4.29 2.95 -10.35
N LEU A 11 3.71 1.80 -9.98
CA LEU A 11 3.61 0.65 -10.88
C LEU A 11 2.57 0.87 -11.99
N PHE A 12 1.46 1.52 -11.66
CA PHE A 12 0.35 1.76 -12.57
C PHE A 12 0.66 2.85 -13.60
N ASP A 13 1.25 3.98 -13.17
CA ASP A 13 1.51 5.11 -14.05
C ASP A 13 2.91 5.02 -14.66
N HIS A 14 2.97 4.60 -15.91
CA HIS A 14 4.23 4.46 -16.66
C HIS A 14 4.98 5.79 -16.85
N ARG A 15 4.32 6.92 -16.65
CA ARG A 15 4.92 8.26 -16.77
C ARG A 15 5.56 8.71 -15.45
N ASP A 16 5.29 8.04 -14.34
CA ASP A 16 5.90 8.39 -13.07
C ASP A 16 7.42 8.15 -13.14
N SER A 17 8.20 9.12 -12.67
CA SER A 17 9.67 9.01 -12.66
C SER A 17 10.19 7.82 -11.86
N ARG A 18 9.39 7.30 -10.94
CA ARG A 18 9.74 6.15 -10.09
C ARG A 18 9.26 4.81 -10.67
N HIS A 19 8.56 4.83 -11.83
CA HIS A 19 7.98 3.62 -12.41
C HIS A 19 9.03 2.51 -12.60
N ALA A 20 10.17 2.84 -13.18
CA ALA A 20 11.24 1.85 -13.44
C ALA A 20 11.79 1.27 -12.14
N ALA A 21 12.05 2.12 -11.14
CA ALA A 21 12.54 1.65 -9.84
C ALA A 21 11.50 0.80 -9.11
N ALA A 22 10.24 1.21 -9.13
CA ALA A 22 9.14 0.45 -8.52
C ALA A 22 8.98 -0.92 -9.16
N THR A 23 9.03 -0.99 -10.49
CA THR A 23 8.93 -2.25 -11.26
C THR A 23 10.08 -3.20 -10.91
N LYS A 24 11.30 -2.68 -10.83
CA LYS A 24 12.47 -3.48 -10.46
C LYS A 24 12.34 -4.06 -9.05
N LEU A 25 11.93 -3.23 -8.09
CA LEU A 25 11.73 -3.65 -6.71
C LEU A 25 10.60 -4.68 -6.60
N TYR A 26 9.49 -4.45 -7.28
CA TYR A 26 8.38 -5.38 -7.36
C TYR A 26 8.81 -6.75 -7.87
N ASN A 27 9.54 -6.77 -8.99
CA ASN A 27 9.96 -8.02 -9.61
C ASN A 27 10.98 -8.79 -8.77
N SER A 28 11.79 -8.12 -7.97
CA SER A 28 12.81 -8.76 -7.13
C SER A 28 12.29 -9.21 -5.77
N ALA A 29 11.07 -8.83 -5.38
CA ALA A 29 10.51 -9.22 -4.09
C ALA A 29 10.16 -10.70 -4.05
N SER A 30 10.50 -11.38 -2.95
CA SER A 30 10.13 -12.78 -2.73
C SER A 30 8.65 -12.94 -2.36
N GLN A 31 8.08 -11.95 -1.67
CA GLN A 31 6.67 -11.92 -1.26
C GLN A 31 6.12 -10.51 -1.42
N ARG A 32 4.84 -10.43 -1.81
CA ARG A 32 4.13 -9.18 -1.99
C ARG A 32 2.79 -9.25 -1.27
N LEU A 33 2.49 -8.20 -0.53
CA LEU A 33 1.36 -8.12 0.38
C LEU A 33 0.66 -6.78 0.19
N THR A 34 -0.66 -6.77 0.21
CA THR A 34 -1.46 -5.55 0.25
C THR A 34 -2.80 -5.82 0.95
N HIS A 35 -3.67 -4.83 1.03
CA HIS A 35 -4.98 -4.97 1.63
C HIS A 35 -6.00 -4.07 0.94
N ASN A 36 -7.29 -4.32 1.21
CA ASN A 36 -8.37 -3.67 0.49
C ASN A 36 -8.55 -2.17 0.82
N TYR A 37 -8.03 -1.67 1.94
CA TYR A 37 -8.04 -0.23 2.19
C TYR A 37 -7.08 0.50 1.24
N VAL A 38 -5.96 -0.15 0.88
CA VAL A 38 -5.05 0.38 -0.16
C VAL A 38 -5.78 0.48 -1.49
N PHE A 39 -6.63 -0.49 -1.84
CA PHE A 39 -7.41 -0.44 -3.09
C PHE A 39 -8.36 0.74 -3.12
N ALA A 40 -9.05 0.99 -2.01
CA ALA A 40 -9.97 2.13 -1.91
C ALA A 40 -9.23 3.46 -2.08
N GLU A 41 -8.09 3.60 -1.41
CA GLU A 41 -7.27 4.81 -1.51
C GLU A 41 -6.67 4.97 -2.90
N PHE A 42 -6.23 3.88 -3.52
CA PHE A 42 -5.69 3.88 -4.88
C PHE A 42 -6.72 4.37 -5.90
N VAL A 43 -7.93 3.85 -5.86
CA VAL A 43 -9.00 4.27 -6.78
C VAL A 43 -9.31 5.75 -6.60
N ALA A 44 -9.40 6.23 -5.35
CA ALA A 44 -9.62 7.64 -5.06
C ALA A 44 -8.47 8.52 -5.61
N LEU A 45 -7.23 8.08 -5.46
CA LEU A 45 -6.06 8.79 -5.97
C LEU A 45 -6.04 8.82 -7.51
N ALA A 46 -6.38 7.70 -8.15
CA ALA A 46 -6.45 7.61 -9.61
C ALA A 46 -7.48 8.59 -10.17
N ILE A 47 -8.66 8.70 -9.52
CA ILE A 47 -9.69 9.67 -9.89
C ILE A 47 -9.16 11.10 -9.73
N ALA A 48 -8.51 11.40 -8.61
CA ALA A 48 -7.95 12.73 -8.34
C ALA A 48 -6.89 13.14 -9.36
N ARG A 49 -6.11 12.18 -9.87
CA ARG A 49 -5.10 12.38 -10.91
C ARG A 49 -5.67 12.32 -12.34
N ARG A 50 -6.98 12.17 -12.48
CA ARG A 50 -7.68 12.09 -13.77
C ARG A 50 -7.23 10.92 -14.64
N ALA A 51 -6.80 9.82 -14.03
CA ALA A 51 -6.57 8.58 -14.75
C ALA A 51 -7.92 8.00 -15.20
N PRO A 52 -7.98 7.31 -16.36
CA PRO A 52 -9.21 6.64 -16.75
C PRO A 52 -9.63 5.63 -15.68
N LEU A 53 -10.84 5.79 -15.14
CA LEU A 53 -11.33 4.95 -14.04
C LEU A 53 -11.28 3.47 -14.39
N ILE A 54 -11.66 3.12 -15.62
CA ILE A 54 -11.67 1.71 -16.05
C ILE A 54 -10.27 1.08 -15.99
N HIS A 55 -9.20 1.84 -16.28
CA HIS A 55 -7.84 1.33 -16.19
C HIS A 55 -7.45 1.06 -14.74
N ALA A 56 -7.81 1.97 -13.81
CA ALA A 56 -7.56 1.78 -12.39
C ALA A 56 -8.30 0.56 -11.84
N LEU A 57 -9.57 0.38 -12.21
CA LEU A 57 -10.38 -0.75 -11.76
C LEU A 57 -9.84 -2.08 -12.30
N ARG A 58 -9.43 -2.13 -13.56
CA ARG A 58 -8.80 -3.33 -14.13
C ARG A 58 -7.48 -3.67 -13.48
N PHE A 59 -6.70 -2.65 -13.12
CA PHE A 59 -5.44 -2.85 -12.39
C PHE A 59 -5.69 -3.52 -11.03
N ILE A 60 -6.66 -3.03 -10.27
CA ILE A 60 -7.05 -3.63 -8.97
C ILE A 60 -7.59 -5.05 -9.18
N GLU A 61 -8.45 -5.28 -10.16
CA GLU A 61 -8.96 -6.63 -10.46
C GLU A 61 -7.82 -7.61 -10.79
N ALA A 62 -6.84 -7.19 -11.55
CA ALA A 62 -5.69 -8.03 -11.89
C ALA A 62 -4.89 -8.42 -10.63
N ILE A 63 -4.71 -7.48 -9.70
CA ILE A 63 -4.06 -7.76 -8.42
C ILE A 63 -4.87 -8.79 -7.63
N GLN A 64 -6.17 -8.60 -7.52
CA GLN A 64 -7.05 -9.49 -6.74
C GLN A 64 -7.13 -10.91 -7.31
N ARG A 65 -7.12 -11.05 -8.62
CA ARG A 65 -7.26 -12.35 -9.30
C ARG A 65 -5.93 -13.10 -9.43
N GLY A 66 -4.81 -12.37 -9.43
CA GLY A 66 -3.49 -12.95 -9.59
C GLY A 66 -3.01 -13.64 -8.32
N ASN A 67 -1.98 -14.49 -8.48
CA ASN A 67 -1.34 -15.19 -7.37
C ASN A 67 -0.05 -14.52 -6.91
N GLU A 68 0.34 -13.42 -7.54
CA GLU A 68 1.62 -12.74 -7.26
C GLU A 68 1.58 -11.90 -5.98
N ILE A 69 0.40 -11.40 -5.64
CA ILE A 69 0.20 -10.51 -4.50
C ILE A 69 -0.81 -11.12 -3.55
N LYS A 70 -0.40 -11.32 -2.30
CA LYS A 70 -1.34 -11.73 -1.24
C LYS A 70 -2.18 -10.51 -0.86
N THR A 71 -3.47 -10.56 -1.13
CA THR A 71 -4.43 -9.54 -0.69
C THR A 71 -5.06 -9.97 0.62
N VAL A 72 -4.85 -9.17 1.67
CA VAL A 72 -5.53 -9.36 2.96
C VAL A 72 -6.78 -8.51 2.97
N TRP A 73 -7.93 -9.14 3.17
CA TRP A 73 -9.18 -8.43 3.35
C TRP A 73 -9.29 -7.99 4.81
N VAL A 74 -9.37 -6.69 5.01
CA VAL A 74 -9.41 -6.12 6.36
C VAL A 74 -10.71 -6.55 7.03
N ASP A 75 -10.57 -7.39 8.04
CA ASP A 75 -11.70 -7.80 8.88
C ASP A 75 -11.90 -6.82 10.04
N ARG A 76 -12.93 -7.06 10.83
CA ARG A 76 -13.24 -6.21 11.97
C ARG A 76 -12.08 -6.12 12.97
N ASN A 77 -11.44 -7.24 13.25
CA ASN A 77 -10.32 -7.27 14.21
C ASN A 77 -9.16 -6.40 13.74
N LEU A 78 -8.74 -6.54 12.49
CA LEU A 78 -7.65 -5.76 11.93
C LEU A 78 -8.01 -4.26 11.90
N HIS A 79 -9.25 -3.94 11.50
CA HIS A 79 -9.75 -2.57 11.51
C HIS A 79 -9.70 -1.95 12.92
N GLU A 80 -10.22 -2.65 13.92
CA GLU A 80 -10.24 -2.14 15.29
C GLU A 80 -8.83 -1.95 15.87
N ARG A 81 -7.91 -2.85 15.54
CA ARG A 81 -6.50 -2.73 15.95
C ARG A 81 -5.84 -1.51 15.31
N ALA A 82 -6.16 -1.22 14.06
CA ALA A 82 -5.67 -0.01 13.38
C ALA A 82 -6.23 1.26 14.03
N ILE A 83 -7.52 1.28 14.38
CA ILE A 83 -8.14 2.40 15.11
C ILE A 83 -7.42 2.60 16.46
N ARG A 84 -7.12 1.52 17.17
CA ARG A 84 -6.40 1.60 18.45
C ARG A 84 -5.01 2.20 18.26
N LEU A 85 -4.28 1.79 17.22
CA LEU A 85 -2.97 2.36 16.92
C LEU A 85 -3.06 3.88 16.70
N LEU A 86 -4.03 4.35 15.93
CA LEU A 86 -4.25 5.78 15.71
C LEU A 86 -4.57 6.52 17.00
N THR A 87 -5.37 5.91 17.88
CA THR A 87 -5.74 6.48 19.17
C THR A 87 -4.51 6.64 20.07
N GLU A 88 -3.60 5.66 20.06
CA GLU A 88 -2.37 5.67 20.85
C GLU A 88 -1.30 6.62 20.28
N ARG A 89 -1.37 6.94 18.99
CA ARG A 89 -0.37 7.74 18.28
C ARG A 89 -0.98 8.98 17.64
N GLN A 90 -1.74 9.74 18.42
CA GLN A 90 -2.35 11.00 17.95
C GLN A 90 -1.30 12.09 17.67
N ASP A 91 -0.06 11.89 18.11
CA ASP A 91 1.09 12.72 17.75
C ASP A 91 1.49 12.58 16.26
N LYS A 92 1.00 11.53 15.59
CA LYS A 92 1.20 11.30 14.17
C LYS A 92 -0.09 11.57 13.40
N LEU A 93 0.04 12.03 12.17
CA LEU A 93 -1.11 12.25 11.28
C LEU A 93 -1.28 11.06 10.30
N TRP A 94 -1.12 9.86 10.81
CA TRP A 94 -1.29 8.64 10.02
C TRP A 94 -2.76 8.45 9.62
N THR A 95 -2.99 8.01 8.39
CA THR A 95 -4.35 7.65 7.95
C THR A 95 -4.73 6.27 8.50
N LEU A 96 -6.03 5.95 8.40
CA LEU A 96 -6.48 4.59 8.75
C LEU A 96 -5.85 3.54 7.83
N CYS A 97 -5.68 3.85 6.56
CA CYS A 97 -4.99 2.97 5.61
C CYS A 97 -3.55 2.69 6.05
N ASP A 98 -2.80 3.73 6.47
CA ASP A 98 -1.46 3.58 7.01
C ASP A 98 -1.45 2.68 8.24
N ALA A 99 -2.36 2.92 9.17
CA ALA A 99 -2.43 2.14 10.40
C ALA A 99 -2.73 0.66 10.13
N VAL A 100 -3.62 0.36 9.20
CA VAL A 100 -3.86 -1.02 8.76
C VAL A 100 -2.59 -1.64 8.19
N SER A 101 -1.87 -0.89 7.34
CA SER A 101 -0.59 -1.34 6.79
C SER A 101 0.42 -1.66 7.88
N PHE A 102 0.56 -0.79 8.88
CA PHE A 102 1.53 -0.98 9.97
C PHE A 102 1.20 -2.19 10.84
N VAL A 103 -0.08 -2.36 11.21
CA VAL A 103 -0.51 -3.53 11.97
C VAL A 103 -0.26 -4.81 11.19
N LEU A 104 -0.64 -4.83 9.91
CA LEU A 104 -0.47 -5.98 9.03
C LEU A 104 1.01 -6.33 8.83
N MET A 105 1.86 -5.34 8.62
CA MET A 105 3.30 -5.55 8.45
C MET A 105 3.93 -6.18 9.69
N ASN A 106 3.53 -5.73 10.88
CA ASN A 106 3.99 -6.34 12.13
C ASN A 106 3.51 -7.78 12.27
N ASP A 107 2.24 -8.05 11.97
CA ASP A 107 1.69 -9.41 12.05
C ASP A 107 2.40 -10.39 11.10
N GLU A 108 2.68 -9.94 9.88
CA GLU A 108 3.29 -10.76 8.84
C GLU A 108 4.83 -10.71 8.85
N ARG A 109 5.42 -9.94 9.78
CA ARG A 109 6.87 -9.73 9.89
C ARG A 109 7.50 -9.19 8.60
N VAL A 110 6.80 -8.27 7.96
CA VAL A 110 7.26 -7.57 6.76
C VAL A 110 7.88 -6.24 7.19
N GLN A 111 9.13 -5.98 6.77
CA GLN A 111 9.85 -4.77 7.15
C GLN A 111 9.91 -3.72 6.05
N GLN A 112 9.70 -4.12 4.80
CA GLN A 112 9.86 -3.25 3.64
C GLN A 112 8.52 -2.92 3.02
N ALA A 113 8.34 -1.65 2.63
CA ALA A 113 7.15 -1.19 1.92
C ALA A 113 7.53 -0.49 0.62
N LEU A 114 6.83 -0.85 -0.45
CA LEU A 114 6.90 -0.13 -1.71
C LEU A 114 6.00 1.10 -1.58
N THR A 115 6.60 2.18 -1.15
CA THR A 115 5.93 3.45 -0.82
C THR A 115 6.89 4.61 -0.95
N THR A 116 6.36 5.79 -1.24
CA THR A 116 7.09 7.06 -1.18
C THR A 116 6.83 7.80 0.14
N ASP A 117 5.97 7.26 1.00
CA ASP A 117 5.49 7.94 2.19
C ASP A 117 6.47 7.79 3.36
N HIS A 118 6.92 8.94 3.88
CA HIS A 118 7.81 9.02 5.05
C HIS A 118 7.16 8.47 6.33
N ASP A 119 5.86 8.39 6.41
CA ASP A 119 5.16 7.87 7.58
C ASP A 119 5.57 6.42 7.88
N PHE A 120 5.92 5.65 6.85
CA PHE A 120 6.41 4.28 7.03
C PHE A 120 7.75 4.25 7.77
N GLU A 121 8.65 5.19 7.48
CA GLU A 121 9.90 5.33 8.22
C GLU A 121 9.65 5.72 9.67
N GLN A 122 8.73 6.63 9.92
CA GLN A 122 8.34 7.03 11.27
C GLN A 122 7.78 5.86 12.08
N ALA A 123 7.10 4.94 11.41
CA ALA A 123 6.55 3.74 12.04
C ALA A 123 7.57 2.60 12.21
N GLY A 124 8.82 2.80 11.76
CA GLY A 124 9.92 1.84 11.94
C GLY A 124 10.13 0.88 10.77
N PHE A 125 9.53 1.16 9.61
CA PHE A 125 9.68 0.33 8.41
C PHE A 125 10.64 0.94 7.40
N VAL A 126 11.03 0.16 6.41
CA VAL A 126 11.90 0.61 5.32
C VAL A 126 11.05 1.08 4.15
N ARG A 127 11.17 2.35 3.82
CA ARG A 127 10.54 2.96 2.65
C ARG A 127 11.44 2.74 1.43
N LEU A 128 10.93 2.05 0.43
CA LEU A 128 11.76 1.63 -0.72
C LEU A 128 11.85 2.67 -1.84
N LEU A 129 10.91 3.63 -1.90
CA LEU A 129 10.90 4.65 -2.95
C LEU A 129 11.18 6.04 -2.37
N SER A 130 12.02 6.75 -3.04
CA SER A 130 12.38 8.14 -2.63
C SER A 130 11.58 9.21 -3.37
#